data_4c55897416c832aeb089edb0a9561f7a
#
_entry.id   4c55897416c832aeb089edb0a9561f7a
#
_cell.length_a   1.000
_cell.length_b   1.000
_cell.length_c   1.000
_cell.angle_alpha   90.00
_cell.angle_beta   90.00
_cell.angle_gamma   90.00
#
_symmetry.space_group_name_H-M   'P 1'
#
loop_
_entity.id
_entity.type
_entity.pdbx_description
1 polymer ?
#
loop_
_entity_poly.entity_id
_entity_poly.type
_entity_poly.pdbx_seq_one_letter_code
_entity_poly.pdbx_strand_id
1 'polypeptide(L)'
;MYMKVVMPQVMHTEAEDVSLRFMSQRAYGLLMATTSRDSADTLRLELDGGRVKLTVNLGKGPETLYAGQKLNDNEWHTVRVVRRGKTYKLTVDDDIAEGQMAGDHTRLEFHNIETGIMTERRFVSAIPSSFIGHLQSLRFNGMLYIDLCKNGDIDFCELNARFGMRSIIADPVTFKSKSSYLSLATLQAYTSMHLFFQFKTTSPDGFIMFNSGDGNDFIAVELVK
;
A
#
# COMPACT_ATOMS: atom_id res chain seq x y z
N MET A 1 -2.61 -9.21 -4.80
CA MET A 1 -3.93 -9.37 -4.16
C MET A 1 -4.46 -7.99 -3.80
N TYR A 2 -5.75 -7.74 -3.99
CA TYR A 2 -6.34 -6.43 -3.80
C TYR A 2 -7.85 -6.54 -3.54
N MET A 3 -8.43 -5.47 -3.00
CA MET A 3 -9.87 -5.22 -3.00
C MET A 3 -10.11 -3.83 -3.61
N LYS A 4 -11.10 -3.74 -4.47
CA LYS A 4 -11.58 -2.47 -5.02
C LYS A 4 -13.09 -2.40 -4.89
N VAL A 5 -13.56 -1.41 -4.17
CA VAL A 5 -14.98 -1.07 -4.07
C VAL A 5 -15.24 0.06 -5.05
N VAL A 6 -16.10 -0.18 -6.04
CA VAL A 6 -16.51 0.84 -7.02
C VAL A 6 -17.86 1.40 -6.59
N MET A 7 -17.90 2.66 -6.20
CA MET A 7 -19.16 3.28 -5.76
C MET A 7 -20.14 3.41 -6.93
N PRO A 8 -21.44 3.17 -6.72
CA PRO A 8 -22.46 3.27 -7.76
C PRO A 8 -22.53 4.67 -8.39
N GLN A 9 -22.18 5.68 -7.62
CA GLN A 9 -22.06 7.07 -8.04
C GLN A 9 -20.87 7.73 -7.38
N VAL A 10 -20.43 8.87 -7.93
CA VAL A 10 -19.35 9.65 -7.31
C VAL A 10 -19.74 10.05 -5.88
N MET A 11 -18.83 9.83 -4.96
CA MET A 11 -19.00 10.19 -3.55
C MET A 11 -18.35 11.54 -3.27
N HIS A 12 -18.99 12.32 -2.41
CA HIS A 12 -18.48 13.57 -1.88
C HIS A 12 -18.64 13.55 -0.37
N THR A 13 -17.55 13.59 0.36
CA THR A 13 -17.57 13.56 1.82
C THR A 13 -16.83 14.76 2.39
N GLU A 14 -17.31 15.28 3.52
CA GLU A 14 -16.66 16.34 4.28
C GLU A 14 -16.08 15.83 5.61
N ALA A 15 -16.35 14.57 5.93
CA ALA A 15 -15.82 13.89 7.09
C ALA A 15 -15.59 12.41 6.78
N GLU A 16 -14.47 11.87 7.21
CA GLU A 16 -14.17 10.44 7.17
C GLU A 16 -13.67 9.97 8.54
N ASP A 17 -14.08 8.77 8.89
CA ASP A 17 -13.54 7.97 9.98
C ASP A 17 -13.12 6.62 9.39
N VAL A 18 -11.84 6.40 9.28
CA VAL A 18 -11.25 5.22 8.64
C VAL A 18 -10.38 4.51 9.66
N SER A 19 -10.57 3.22 9.81
CA SER A 19 -9.71 2.39 10.66
C SER A 19 -9.43 1.05 10.02
N LEU A 20 -8.26 0.50 10.29
CA LEU A 20 -7.85 -0.84 9.88
C LEU A 20 -6.75 -1.38 10.79
N ARG A 21 -6.53 -2.68 10.70
CA ARG A 21 -5.37 -3.33 11.29
C ARG A 21 -4.55 -3.98 10.19
N PHE A 22 -3.24 -3.94 10.33
CA PHE A 22 -2.33 -4.59 9.39
C PHE A 22 -1.17 -5.30 10.11
N MET A 23 -0.59 -6.25 9.43
CA MET A 23 0.64 -6.94 9.83
C MET A 23 1.48 -7.16 8.58
N SER A 24 2.72 -6.71 8.59
CA SER A 24 3.63 -6.83 7.44
C SER A 24 5.09 -6.93 7.86
N GLN A 25 5.88 -7.61 7.05
CA GLN A 25 7.34 -7.58 7.12
C GLN A 25 7.93 -6.54 6.14
N ARG A 26 7.08 -5.93 5.29
CA ARG A 26 7.50 -4.96 4.28
C ARG A 26 7.39 -3.54 4.82
N ALA A 27 8.41 -2.74 4.50
CA ALA A 27 8.46 -1.33 4.90
C ALA A 27 7.58 -0.42 4.02
N TYR A 28 7.09 -0.92 2.88
CA TYR A 28 6.33 -0.17 1.89
C TYR A 28 5.11 -0.96 1.42
N GLY A 29 4.00 -0.28 1.22
CA GLY A 29 2.80 -0.89 0.65
C GLY A 29 1.53 -0.07 0.88
N LEU A 30 0.62 -0.14 -0.10
CA LEU A 30 -0.67 0.52 -0.02
C LEU A 30 -1.59 -0.19 0.98
N LEU A 31 -1.97 0.51 2.04
CA LEU A 31 -2.97 0.00 2.99
C LEU A 31 -4.39 0.27 2.49
N MET A 32 -4.70 1.52 2.16
CA MET A 32 -6.01 1.93 1.65
C MET A 32 -5.89 3.27 0.92
N ALA A 33 -6.68 3.46 -0.13
CA ALA A 33 -6.84 4.76 -0.76
C ALA A 33 -8.25 4.95 -1.27
N THR A 34 -8.76 6.17 -1.18
CA THR A 34 -9.85 6.62 -2.03
C THR A 34 -9.25 7.15 -3.33
N THR A 35 -9.86 6.83 -4.47
CA THR A 35 -9.44 7.30 -5.78
C THR A 35 -10.58 7.88 -6.57
N SER A 36 -10.32 8.92 -7.35
CA SER A 36 -11.28 9.53 -8.26
C SER A 36 -10.87 9.29 -9.72
N ARG A 37 -11.86 9.19 -10.60
CA ARG A 37 -11.65 9.16 -12.05
C ARG A 37 -11.56 10.55 -12.66
N ASP A 38 -12.00 11.56 -11.92
CA ASP A 38 -12.20 12.93 -12.42
C ASP A 38 -11.27 13.95 -11.75
N SER A 39 -10.65 13.61 -10.63
CA SER A 39 -9.75 14.50 -9.89
C SER A 39 -8.61 13.76 -9.21
N ALA A 40 -7.65 14.53 -8.69
CA ALA A 40 -6.56 14.02 -7.88
C ALA A 40 -6.91 13.90 -6.39
N ASP A 41 -8.17 14.08 -6.03
CA ASP A 41 -8.64 13.96 -4.66
C ASP A 41 -8.34 12.55 -4.12
N THR A 42 -7.81 12.50 -2.93
CA THR A 42 -7.48 11.23 -2.27
C THR A 42 -7.36 11.39 -0.76
N LEU A 43 -7.74 10.33 -0.06
CA LEU A 43 -7.31 10.01 1.29
C LEU A 43 -6.59 8.68 1.19
N ARG A 44 -5.28 8.68 1.40
CA ARG A 44 -4.43 7.50 1.19
C ARG A 44 -3.60 7.17 2.41
N LEU A 45 -3.64 5.92 2.80
CA LEU A 45 -2.81 5.32 3.83
C LEU A 45 -1.85 4.32 3.19
N GLU A 46 -0.57 4.48 3.45
CA GLU A 46 0.46 3.56 2.97
C GLU A 46 1.57 3.36 4.00
N LEU A 47 2.23 2.21 3.95
CA LEU A 47 3.52 2.04 4.58
C LEU A 47 4.58 2.74 3.73
N ASP A 48 5.40 3.55 4.37
CA ASP A 48 6.51 4.28 3.76
C ASP A 48 7.70 4.29 4.73
N GLY A 49 8.71 3.46 4.43
CA GLY A 49 9.89 3.32 5.27
C GLY A 49 9.60 2.77 6.67
N GLY A 50 8.61 1.89 6.81
CA GLY A 50 8.20 1.29 8.10
C GLY A 50 7.37 2.21 8.99
N ARG A 51 6.89 3.34 8.45
CA ARG A 51 5.91 4.23 9.08
C ARG A 51 4.61 4.25 8.30
N VAL A 52 3.52 4.66 8.91
CA VAL A 52 2.30 4.96 8.17
C VAL A 52 2.37 6.40 7.67
N LYS A 53 2.17 6.56 6.37
CA LYS A 53 2.02 7.85 5.70
C LYS A 53 0.56 8.06 5.33
N LEU A 54 -0.03 9.14 5.80
CA LEU A 54 -1.31 9.64 5.33
C LEU A 54 -1.06 10.71 4.27
N THR A 55 -1.74 10.59 3.14
CA THR A 55 -1.80 11.63 2.12
C THR A 55 -3.25 12.08 1.98
N VAL A 56 -3.50 13.37 2.08
CA VAL A 56 -4.82 13.99 1.83
C VAL A 56 -4.67 15.02 0.73
N ASN A 57 -5.51 14.94 -0.29
CA ASN A 57 -5.61 15.94 -1.36
C ASN A 57 -7.10 16.24 -1.59
N LEU A 58 -7.47 17.50 -1.47
CA LEU A 58 -8.83 18.00 -1.69
C LEU A 58 -8.89 18.97 -2.89
N GLY A 59 -7.93 18.83 -3.83
CA GLY A 59 -7.87 19.62 -5.06
C GLY A 59 -6.85 20.76 -5.07
N LYS A 60 -6.17 21.05 -3.95
CA LYS A 60 -5.10 22.08 -3.87
C LYS A 60 -3.69 21.49 -3.78
N GLY A 61 -3.57 20.19 -3.99
CA GLY A 61 -2.34 19.45 -3.87
C GLY A 61 -2.30 18.58 -2.61
N PRO A 62 -1.41 17.57 -2.58
CA PRO A 62 -1.33 16.63 -1.48
C PRO A 62 -0.62 17.24 -0.28
N GLU A 63 -1.13 16.93 0.90
CA GLU A 63 -0.47 17.13 2.18
C GLU A 63 -0.28 15.79 2.88
N THR A 64 0.79 15.64 3.66
CA THR A 64 1.18 14.36 4.23
C THR A 64 1.45 14.45 5.73
N LEU A 65 1.08 13.37 6.44
CA LEU A 65 1.47 13.11 7.83
C LEU A 65 2.11 11.74 7.95
N TYR A 66 2.96 11.58 8.95
CA TYR A 66 3.57 10.31 9.32
C TYR A 66 3.32 9.99 10.78
N ALA A 67 3.08 8.72 11.08
CA ALA A 67 3.01 8.21 12.44
C ALA A 67 3.51 6.76 12.50
N GLY A 68 3.96 6.35 13.68
CA GLY A 68 4.53 5.04 13.94
C GLY A 68 5.99 4.94 13.50
N GLN A 69 6.64 3.87 13.93
CA GLN A 69 8.03 3.55 13.59
C GLN A 69 8.21 2.04 13.58
N LYS A 70 9.05 1.52 12.65
CA LYS A 70 9.40 0.11 12.55
C LYS A 70 8.19 -0.82 12.51
N LEU A 71 7.14 -0.41 11.82
CA LEU A 71 5.86 -1.13 11.75
C LEU A 71 5.92 -2.37 10.83
N ASN A 72 7.04 -2.61 10.18
CA ASN A 72 7.32 -3.80 9.37
C ASN A 72 7.94 -4.95 10.19
N ASP A 73 7.52 -5.09 11.43
CA ASP A 73 8.02 -6.05 12.43
C ASP A 73 7.26 -7.38 12.46
N ASN A 74 6.28 -7.56 11.53
CA ASN A 74 5.39 -8.72 11.48
C ASN A 74 4.47 -8.86 12.70
N GLU A 75 4.12 -7.75 13.34
CA GLU A 75 3.14 -7.68 14.40
C GLU A 75 1.91 -6.90 13.95
N TRP A 76 0.80 -7.05 14.66
CA TRP A 76 -0.43 -6.30 14.37
C TRP A 76 -0.34 -4.86 14.84
N HIS A 77 -0.64 -3.93 13.93
CA HIS A 77 -0.73 -2.51 14.18
C HIS A 77 -2.12 -1.99 13.83
N THR A 78 -2.60 -1.02 14.58
CA THR A 78 -3.90 -0.37 14.35
C THR A 78 -3.69 1.03 13.81
N VAL A 79 -4.42 1.37 12.74
CA VAL A 79 -4.39 2.68 12.11
C VAL A 79 -5.79 3.27 12.15
N ARG A 80 -5.90 4.54 12.53
CA ARG A 80 -7.13 5.31 12.43
C ARG A 80 -6.86 6.69 11.88
N VAL A 81 -7.69 7.11 10.93
CA VAL A 81 -7.73 8.48 10.41
C VAL A 81 -9.11 9.06 10.66
N VAL A 82 -9.16 10.24 11.22
CA VAL A 82 -10.38 11.03 11.34
C VAL A 82 -10.14 12.37 10.67
N ARG A 83 -10.92 12.68 9.65
CA ARG A 83 -10.95 14.00 9.01
C ARG A 83 -12.31 14.66 9.20
N ARG A 84 -12.30 15.94 9.46
CA ARG A 84 -13.48 16.80 9.50
C ARG A 84 -13.17 18.12 8.81
N GLY A 85 -13.77 18.34 7.64
CA GLY A 85 -13.44 19.50 6.83
C GLY A 85 -11.95 19.52 6.47
N LYS A 86 -11.24 20.52 6.96
CA LYS A 86 -9.80 20.69 6.71
C LYS A 86 -8.90 20.05 7.75
N THR A 87 -9.41 19.70 8.91
CA THR A 87 -8.60 19.09 9.98
C THR A 87 -8.58 17.58 9.88
N TYR A 88 -7.42 16.98 10.11
CA TYR A 88 -7.26 15.54 10.09
C TYR A 88 -6.25 15.06 11.14
N LYS A 89 -6.51 13.86 11.63
CA LYS A 89 -5.73 13.22 12.68
C LYS A 89 -5.44 11.78 12.28
N LEU A 90 -4.16 11.42 12.34
CA LEU A 90 -3.67 10.07 12.13
C LEU A 90 -3.24 9.49 13.48
N THR A 91 -3.77 8.32 13.81
CA THR A 91 -3.37 7.54 14.99
C THR A 91 -2.86 6.19 14.54
N VAL A 92 -1.65 5.83 14.96
CA VAL A 92 -1.04 4.52 14.71
C VAL A 92 -0.60 3.95 16.04
N ASP A 93 -1.27 2.91 16.50
CA ASP A 93 -1.16 2.39 17.87
C ASP A 93 -1.36 3.55 18.87
N ASP A 94 -0.31 3.95 19.58
CA ASP A 94 -0.34 5.06 20.54
C ASP A 94 0.24 6.37 19.99
N ASP A 95 0.77 6.36 18.77
CA ASP A 95 1.37 7.54 18.13
C ASP A 95 0.33 8.36 17.37
N ILE A 96 0.31 9.67 17.60
CA ILE A 96 -0.69 10.59 17.08
C ILE A 96 -0.01 11.73 16.31
N ALA A 97 -0.49 11.98 15.09
CA ALA A 97 -0.12 13.14 14.29
C ALA A 97 -1.38 13.88 13.85
N GLU A 98 -1.34 15.20 13.83
CA GLU A 98 -2.45 16.06 13.44
C GLU A 98 -2.00 17.04 12.37
N GLY A 99 -2.94 17.41 11.49
CA GLY A 99 -2.70 18.37 10.42
C GLY A 99 -3.96 19.12 10.03
N GLN A 100 -3.75 20.14 9.23
CA GLN A 100 -4.81 20.95 8.67
C GLN A 100 -4.49 21.29 7.22
N MET A 101 -5.45 21.01 6.30
CA MET A 101 -5.31 21.35 4.90
C MET A 101 -5.23 22.86 4.68
N ALA A 102 -4.34 23.26 3.79
CA ALA A 102 -4.34 24.64 3.26
C ALA A 102 -5.53 24.89 2.32
N GLY A 103 -5.94 26.14 2.20
CA GLY A 103 -7.04 26.55 1.31
C GLY A 103 -8.42 26.32 1.90
N ASP A 104 -9.45 26.42 1.04
CA ASP A 104 -10.86 26.44 1.45
C ASP A 104 -11.63 25.16 1.09
N HIS A 105 -10.98 24.21 0.42
CA HIS A 105 -11.60 22.95 0.03
C HIS A 105 -11.77 22.03 1.25
N THR A 106 -12.97 21.50 1.42
CA THR A 106 -13.34 20.61 2.54
C THR A 106 -13.90 19.27 2.08
N ARG A 107 -14.24 19.16 0.78
CA ARG A 107 -14.89 17.98 0.19
C ARG A 107 -13.86 17.07 -0.46
N LEU A 108 -13.96 15.80 -0.14
CA LEU A 108 -13.23 14.71 -0.80
C LEU A 108 -14.15 14.07 -1.85
N GLU A 109 -13.73 14.06 -3.11
CA GLU A 109 -14.41 13.36 -4.18
C GLU A 109 -13.76 12.01 -4.43
N PHE A 110 -14.54 10.94 -4.52
CA PHE A 110 -14.01 9.63 -4.89
C PHE A 110 -15.04 8.73 -5.55
N HIS A 111 -14.54 7.81 -6.38
CA HIS A 111 -15.32 6.77 -7.06
C HIS A 111 -15.01 5.39 -6.48
N ASN A 112 -13.81 5.19 -5.93
CA ASN A 112 -13.34 3.90 -5.48
C ASN A 112 -12.74 3.98 -4.09
N ILE A 113 -12.81 2.83 -3.36
CA ILE A 113 -11.98 2.53 -2.21
C ILE A 113 -11.10 1.34 -2.60
N GLU A 114 -9.79 1.49 -2.53
CA GLU A 114 -8.82 0.48 -2.97
C GLU A 114 -7.90 0.08 -1.82
N THR A 115 -7.57 -1.21 -1.74
CA THR A 115 -6.59 -1.75 -0.80
C THR A 115 -5.63 -2.70 -1.50
N GLY A 116 -4.40 -2.75 -1.03
CA GLY A 116 -3.38 -3.67 -1.51
C GLY A 116 -2.69 -3.23 -2.78
N ILE A 117 -3.41 -2.88 -3.82
CA ILE A 117 -2.90 -2.39 -5.10
C ILE A 117 -3.76 -1.21 -5.54
N MET A 118 -3.13 -0.14 -6.03
CA MET A 118 -3.82 0.97 -6.65
C MET A 118 -4.01 0.69 -8.14
N THR A 119 -5.25 0.62 -8.59
CA THR A 119 -5.61 0.36 -9.99
C THR A 119 -6.01 1.63 -10.75
N GLU A 120 -6.68 2.59 -10.08
CA GLU A 120 -6.95 3.90 -10.67
C GLU A 120 -5.73 4.81 -10.51
N ARG A 121 -5.09 5.14 -11.62
CA ARG A 121 -3.77 5.79 -11.65
C ARG A 121 -3.74 7.12 -12.41
N ARG A 122 -4.87 7.53 -12.97
CA ARG A 122 -4.95 8.68 -13.89
C ARG A 122 -4.34 9.97 -13.33
N PHE A 123 -4.57 10.24 -12.05
CA PHE A 123 -4.10 11.45 -11.39
C PHE A 123 -3.01 11.20 -10.34
N VAL A 124 -2.39 10.03 -10.38
CA VAL A 124 -1.38 9.63 -9.39
C VAL A 124 0.01 9.84 -9.97
N SER A 125 0.77 10.76 -9.41
CA SER A 125 2.14 11.06 -9.83
C SER A 125 3.16 10.01 -9.36
N ALA A 126 2.93 9.42 -8.18
CA ALA A 126 3.77 8.38 -7.60
C ALA A 126 2.88 7.23 -7.15
N ILE A 127 2.97 6.09 -7.85
CA ILE A 127 2.17 4.90 -7.55
C ILE A 127 2.77 4.20 -6.33
N PRO A 128 2.00 3.97 -5.26
CA PRO A 128 2.49 3.26 -4.10
C PRO A 128 2.81 1.80 -4.43
N SER A 129 3.76 1.23 -3.72
CA SER A 129 4.06 -0.20 -3.80
C SER A 129 2.84 -1.04 -3.40
N SER A 130 2.71 -2.23 -3.96
CA SER A 130 1.69 -3.18 -3.53
C SER A 130 1.92 -3.64 -2.10
N PHE A 131 0.86 -3.72 -1.32
CA PHE A 131 0.92 -4.24 0.05
C PHE A 131 1.09 -5.75 0.06
N ILE A 132 2.02 -6.23 0.86
CA ILE A 132 2.23 -7.65 1.15
C ILE A 132 2.15 -7.86 2.66
N GLY A 133 1.18 -8.62 3.10
CA GLY A 133 0.91 -8.85 4.52
C GLY A 133 -0.54 -9.20 4.76
N HIS A 134 -1.01 -8.88 5.95
CA HIS A 134 -2.38 -9.14 6.39
C HIS A 134 -3.09 -7.82 6.69
N LEU A 135 -4.33 -7.71 6.23
CA LEU A 135 -5.24 -6.60 6.53
C LEU A 135 -6.49 -7.14 7.21
N GLN A 136 -6.97 -6.42 8.21
CA GLN A 136 -8.13 -6.81 9.00
C GLN A 136 -8.95 -5.57 9.36
N SER A 137 -10.27 -5.76 9.46
CA SER A 137 -11.19 -4.77 10.05
C SER A 137 -11.14 -3.40 9.37
N LEU A 138 -11.04 -3.36 8.03
CA LEU A 138 -11.15 -2.10 7.29
C LEU A 138 -12.57 -1.53 7.46
N ARG A 139 -12.64 -0.42 8.17
CA ARG A 139 -13.86 0.34 8.40
C ARG A 139 -13.73 1.72 7.77
N PHE A 140 -14.65 2.09 6.92
CA PHE A 140 -14.74 3.41 6.31
C PHE A 140 -16.14 3.97 6.56
N ASN A 141 -16.25 5.04 7.33
CA ASN A 141 -17.51 5.64 7.75
C ASN A 141 -18.55 4.62 8.24
N GLY A 142 -18.11 3.71 9.10
CA GLY A 142 -18.95 2.67 9.71
C GLY A 142 -19.13 1.39 8.89
N MET A 143 -18.72 1.36 7.61
CA MET A 143 -18.86 0.21 6.72
C MET A 143 -17.63 -0.67 6.76
N LEU A 144 -17.80 -1.96 7.09
CA LEU A 144 -16.74 -2.98 7.08
C LEU A 144 -16.58 -3.58 5.68
N TYR A 145 -15.88 -2.91 4.79
CA TYR A 145 -15.85 -3.24 3.38
C TYR A 145 -15.22 -4.60 3.05
N ILE A 146 -14.20 -5.04 3.77
CA ILE A 146 -13.62 -6.39 3.54
C ILE A 146 -14.67 -7.46 3.81
N ASP A 147 -15.40 -7.34 4.92
CA ASP A 147 -16.44 -8.31 5.29
C ASP A 147 -17.63 -8.24 4.34
N LEU A 148 -18.09 -7.04 3.97
CA LEU A 148 -19.17 -6.85 2.99
C LEU A 148 -18.82 -7.45 1.62
N CYS A 149 -17.60 -7.25 1.14
CA CYS A 149 -17.13 -7.84 -0.11
C CYS A 149 -17.02 -9.37 -0.01
N LYS A 150 -16.45 -9.87 1.08
CA LYS A 150 -16.27 -11.31 1.32
C LYS A 150 -17.60 -12.05 1.37
N ASN A 151 -18.60 -11.48 2.02
CA ASN A 151 -19.91 -12.10 2.21
C ASN A 151 -20.81 -11.95 0.97
N GLY A 152 -20.45 -11.10 0.01
CA GLY A 152 -21.29 -10.79 -1.15
C GLY A 152 -22.46 -9.86 -0.80
N ASP A 153 -22.33 -9.06 0.26
CA ASP A 153 -23.37 -8.12 0.68
C ASP A 153 -23.43 -6.86 -0.21
N ILE A 154 -22.41 -6.66 -1.05
CA ILE A 154 -22.34 -5.58 -2.02
C ILE A 154 -21.90 -6.10 -3.39
N ASP A 155 -22.57 -5.64 -4.46
CA ASP A 155 -22.34 -6.12 -5.83
C ASP A 155 -21.20 -5.41 -6.57
N PHE A 156 -20.75 -4.27 -6.05
CA PHE A 156 -19.75 -3.40 -6.69
C PHE A 156 -18.35 -3.56 -6.09
N CYS A 157 -17.98 -4.79 -5.76
CA CYS A 157 -16.69 -5.12 -5.19
C CYS A 157 -15.90 -6.08 -6.07
N GLU A 158 -14.67 -5.70 -6.38
CA GLU A 158 -13.67 -6.60 -6.94
C GLU A 158 -12.76 -7.08 -5.80
N LEU A 159 -12.77 -8.36 -5.52
CA LEU A 159 -12.00 -8.96 -4.44
C LEU A 159 -11.09 -10.06 -4.96
N ASN A 160 -9.80 -9.82 -4.96
CA ASN A 160 -8.76 -10.79 -5.28
C ASN A 160 -7.83 -10.94 -4.07
N ALA A 161 -8.29 -11.65 -3.07
CA ALA A 161 -7.58 -11.89 -1.82
C ALA A 161 -7.81 -13.30 -1.31
N ARG A 162 -6.96 -13.72 -0.38
CA ARG A 162 -7.12 -14.98 0.35
C ARG A 162 -7.45 -14.66 1.80
N PHE A 163 -8.42 -15.38 2.35
CA PHE A 163 -8.86 -15.20 3.73
C PHE A 163 -8.15 -16.16 4.69
N GLY A 164 -8.00 -15.72 5.93
CA GLY A 164 -7.37 -16.45 7.01
C GLY A 164 -5.88 -16.14 7.16
N MET A 165 -5.37 -16.39 8.36
CA MET A 165 -3.95 -16.28 8.66
C MET A 165 -3.19 -17.36 7.90
N ARG A 166 -2.25 -16.94 7.09
CA ARG A 166 -1.27 -17.83 6.46
C ARG A 166 0.12 -17.30 6.78
N SER A 167 0.98 -18.17 7.28
CA SER A 167 2.39 -17.87 7.33
C SER A 167 2.88 -17.66 5.90
N ILE A 168 3.47 -16.50 5.62
CA ILE A 168 4.23 -16.30 4.39
C ILE A 168 5.55 -17.05 4.60
N ILE A 169 5.54 -18.36 4.35
CA ILE A 169 6.76 -19.15 4.33
C ILE A 169 7.36 -18.93 2.95
N ALA A 170 8.43 -18.18 2.90
CA ALA A 170 9.26 -18.10 1.71
C ALA A 170 10.20 -19.32 1.73
N ASP A 171 9.84 -20.38 1.01
CA ASP A 171 10.74 -21.53 0.85
C ASP A 171 12.01 -21.07 0.13
N PRO A 172 13.19 -21.45 0.64
CA PRO A 172 14.43 -21.05 0.01
C PRO A 172 14.65 -21.80 -1.31
N VAL A 173 15.12 -21.08 -2.31
CA VAL A 173 15.64 -21.68 -3.55
C VAL A 173 17.13 -21.90 -3.43
N THR A 174 17.61 -23.11 -3.75
CA THR A 174 19.04 -23.44 -3.69
C THR A 174 19.61 -23.57 -5.10
N PHE A 175 20.61 -22.77 -5.41
CA PHE A 175 21.39 -22.85 -6.63
C PHE A 175 22.59 -23.77 -6.41
N LYS A 176 22.56 -24.95 -7.03
CA LYS A 176 23.58 -26.03 -6.80
C LYS A 176 24.71 -26.04 -7.81
N SER A 177 24.59 -25.32 -8.91
CA SER A 177 25.60 -25.26 -9.98
C SER A 177 25.73 -23.86 -10.55
N LYS A 178 26.83 -23.60 -11.24
CA LYS A 178 27.09 -22.31 -11.89
C LYS A 178 26.10 -21.96 -13.02
N SER A 179 25.35 -22.96 -13.52
CA SER A 179 24.32 -22.79 -14.55
C SER A 179 22.89 -22.69 -13.98
N SER A 180 22.74 -22.79 -12.65
CA SER A 180 21.42 -22.68 -12.05
C SER A 180 21.01 -21.22 -11.94
N TYR A 181 19.79 -20.92 -12.40
CA TYR A 181 19.21 -19.60 -12.26
C TYR A 181 17.68 -19.68 -12.14
N LEU A 182 17.07 -18.60 -11.66
CA LEU A 182 15.63 -18.39 -11.64
C LEU A 182 15.32 -17.18 -12.51
N SER A 183 14.45 -17.37 -13.51
CA SER A 183 13.93 -16.29 -14.32
C SER A 183 12.51 -15.95 -13.90
N LEU A 184 12.24 -14.70 -13.65
CA LEU A 184 10.93 -14.19 -13.28
C LEU A 184 10.41 -13.27 -14.40
N ALA A 185 9.10 -13.04 -14.40
CA ALA A 185 8.54 -12.02 -15.28
C ALA A 185 9.16 -10.66 -15.00
N THR A 186 9.27 -9.82 -16.04
CA THR A 186 9.87 -8.49 -15.94
C THR A 186 9.21 -7.69 -14.83
N LEU A 187 10.01 -7.18 -13.90
CA LEU A 187 9.58 -6.26 -12.87
C LEU A 187 9.27 -4.90 -13.51
N GLN A 188 8.02 -4.48 -13.37
CA GLN A 188 7.66 -3.12 -13.76
C GLN A 188 7.87 -2.20 -12.56
N ALA A 189 8.96 -1.45 -12.59
CA ALA A 189 9.21 -0.37 -11.65
C ALA A 189 8.67 0.93 -12.25
N TYR A 190 7.57 1.44 -11.71
CA TYR A 190 6.96 2.67 -12.20
C TYR A 190 7.77 3.90 -11.74
N THR A 191 7.69 4.24 -10.46
CA THR A 191 8.39 5.39 -9.87
C THR A 191 9.38 4.99 -8.77
N SER A 192 9.21 3.82 -8.20
CA SER A 192 10.09 3.28 -7.16
C SER A 192 10.13 1.77 -7.22
N MET A 193 11.22 1.19 -6.76
CA MET A 193 11.39 -0.24 -6.62
C MET A 193 11.87 -0.53 -5.20
N HIS A 194 11.26 -1.53 -4.56
CA HIS A 194 11.68 -2.05 -3.27
C HIS A 194 12.01 -3.52 -3.42
N LEU A 195 13.28 -3.86 -3.22
CA LEU A 195 13.77 -5.22 -3.27
C LEU A 195 14.10 -5.71 -1.87
N PHE A 196 13.51 -6.85 -1.50
CA PHE A 196 13.79 -7.51 -0.23
C PHE A 196 14.02 -9.00 -0.47
N PHE A 197 15.16 -9.50 -0.02
CA PHE A 197 15.47 -10.93 -0.01
C PHE A 197 16.51 -11.23 1.07
N GLN A 198 16.61 -12.50 1.43
CA GLN A 198 17.67 -13.02 2.28
C GLN A 198 18.46 -14.06 1.50
N PHE A 199 19.74 -14.11 1.69
CA PHE A 199 20.58 -15.13 1.08
C PHE A 199 21.59 -15.70 2.08
N LYS A 200 22.06 -16.91 1.78
CA LYS A 200 23.15 -17.57 2.49
C LYS A 200 24.07 -18.22 1.47
N THR A 201 25.34 -17.92 1.55
CA THR A 201 26.35 -18.48 0.64
C THR A 201 27.68 -18.73 1.37
N THR A 202 28.48 -19.66 0.82
CA THR A 202 29.88 -19.85 1.20
C THR A 202 30.84 -19.27 0.16
N SER A 203 30.33 -18.80 -0.98
CA SER A 203 31.14 -18.13 -2.01
C SER A 203 31.47 -16.70 -1.59
N PRO A 204 32.73 -16.27 -1.76
CA PRO A 204 33.13 -14.89 -1.44
C PRO A 204 32.62 -13.85 -2.45
N ASP A 205 32.24 -14.28 -3.63
CA ASP A 205 31.70 -13.48 -4.72
C ASP A 205 30.61 -14.26 -5.46
N GLY A 206 29.75 -13.53 -6.17
CA GLY A 206 28.72 -14.15 -6.99
C GLY A 206 27.61 -13.21 -7.39
N PHE A 207 26.97 -13.55 -8.47
CA PHE A 207 25.84 -12.84 -9.03
C PHE A 207 24.57 -13.20 -8.27
N ILE A 208 23.84 -12.20 -7.78
CA ILE A 208 22.62 -12.39 -6.98
C ILE A 208 21.38 -12.09 -7.81
N MET A 209 21.30 -10.93 -8.45
CA MET A 209 20.10 -10.51 -9.17
C MET A 209 20.45 -9.55 -10.31
N PHE A 210 19.67 -9.64 -11.37
CA PHE A 210 19.71 -8.72 -12.49
C PHE A 210 18.29 -8.45 -12.99
N ASN A 211 17.96 -7.18 -13.19
CA ASN A 211 16.75 -6.76 -13.87
C ASN A 211 17.09 -5.70 -14.90
N SER A 212 16.63 -5.88 -16.12
CA SER A 212 16.78 -4.90 -17.21
C SER A 212 15.44 -4.61 -17.86
N GLY A 213 15.30 -3.38 -18.36
CA GLY A 213 14.23 -2.96 -19.25
C GLY A 213 14.57 -3.12 -20.73
N ASP A 214 13.80 -2.45 -21.58
CA ASP A 214 14.00 -2.46 -23.05
C ASP A 214 15.17 -1.57 -23.51
N GLY A 215 15.73 -0.77 -22.62
CA GLY A 215 16.89 0.10 -22.87
C GLY A 215 18.18 -0.42 -22.28
N ASN A 216 19.09 0.49 -22.01
CA ASN A 216 20.37 0.19 -21.34
C ASN A 216 20.28 0.27 -19.80
N ASP A 217 19.10 0.53 -19.28
CA ASP A 217 18.88 0.66 -17.84
C ASP A 217 18.79 -0.72 -17.20
N PHE A 218 19.52 -0.92 -16.12
CA PHE A 218 19.49 -2.15 -15.37
C PHE A 218 19.74 -1.92 -13.88
N ILE A 219 19.30 -2.87 -13.08
CA ILE A 219 19.70 -3.01 -11.69
C ILE A 219 20.35 -4.37 -11.52
N ALA A 220 21.57 -4.38 -11.03
CA ALA A 220 22.31 -5.59 -10.71
C ALA A 220 22.69 -5.60 -9.22
N VAL A 221 22.62 -6.75 -8.61
CA VAL A 221 23.10 -7.01 -7.25
C VAL A 221 24.05 -8.19 -7.30
N GLU A 222 25.27 -7.97 -6.84
CA GLU A 222 26.30 -8.99 -6.78
C GLU A 222 27.04 -8.94 -5.44
N LEU A 223 27.58 -10.08 -5.05
CA LEU A 223 28.50 -10.21 -3.94
C LEU A 223 29.91 -10.03 -4.47
N VAL A 224 30.65 -9.10 -3.91
CA VAL A 224 32.04 -8.79 -4.28
C VAL A 224 32.92 -8.98 -3.05
N LYS A 225 34.02 -9.72 -3.25
CA LYS A 225 35.01 -9.99 -2.20
C LYS A 225 35.75 -8.74 -1.76
#